data_99f98bf0038f650a52b971ecba8b75a9
#
_entry.id   99f98bf0038f650a52b971ecba8b75a9
#
_cell.length_a   1.000
_cell.length_b   1.000
_cell.length_c   1.000
_cell.angle_alpha   90.00
_cell.angle_beta   90.00
_cell.angle_gamma   90.00
#
_symmetry.space_group_name_H-M   'P 1'
#
loop_
_entity.id
_entity.type
_entity.pdbx_description
1 polymer ?
#
loop_
_entity_poly.entity_id
_entity_poly.type
_entity_poly.pdbx_seq_one_letter_code
_entity_poly.pdbx_strand_id
1 'polypeptide(L)'
;MVLRIDDVTLDFEGLRALTSVSMSVDAGALAALVGPNGAGKTCLLNCVGGFYAPTSGRIVFGDTAIQGLPAHRIAAHGIARTFQFVELFRGMTVLDNILLGRHRHMRAGVLAGGVFWGRSRREETTHRRRVEEIVEFLELERARKELVASLPFGVQKIVAIGRALAMEPSLLLLDEPSTGMNREEKENLARFLLRIKHELGMTMLWVEHDMELVGDLADSVTVLDFGQRIASGPPDAVLRDRRVIEAYLGRAASREQGVE
;
A
#
# COMPACT_ATOMS: atom_id res chain seq x y z
N MET A 1 10.97 4.50 -14.25
CA MET A 1 11.21 4.39 -12.80
C MET A 1 10.46 5.53 -12.12
N VAL A 2 9.59 5.22 -11.17
CA VAL A 2 8.76 6.22 -10.46
C VAL A 2 9.24 6.39 -9.03
N LEU A 3 9.60 5.29 -8.35
CA LEU A 3 10.19 5.32 -7.02
C LEU A 3 11.60 4.74 -7.07
N ARG A 4 12.56 5.44 -6.46
CA ARG A 4 13.93 4.98 -6.28
C ARG A 4 14.34 5.15 -4.83
N ILE A 5 14.88 4.09 -4.27
CA ILE A 5 15.39 3.99 -2.91
C ILE A 5 16.87 3.66 -3.04
N ASP A 6 17.76 4.53 -2.55
CA ASP A 6 19.20 4.42 -2.66
C ASP A 6 19.82 4.35 -1.26
N ASP A 7 20.43 3.20 -0.92
CA ASP A 7 21.22 2.94 0.31
C ASP A 7 20.55 3.39 1.62
N VAL A 8 19.22 3.18 1.72
CA VAL A 8 18.45 3.59 2.89
C VAL A 8 18.84 2.76 4.11
N THR A 9 19.25 3.45 5.16
CA THR A 9 19.53 2.90 6.49
C THR A 9 18.58 3.52 7.50
N LEU A 10 18.07 2.71 8.43
CA LEU A 10 17.18 3.16 9.50
C LEU A 10 17.62 2.55 10.82
N ASP A 11 17.94 3.41 11.78
CA ASP A 11 18.33 3.04 13.12
C ASP A 11 17.29 3.55 14.15
N PHE A 12 16.94 2.71 15.13
CA PHE A 12 16.11 3.03 16.29
C PHE A 12 16.89 2.77 17.56
N GLU A 13 17.29 3.79 18.29
CA GLU A 13 17.89 3.70 19.66
C GLU A 13 18.86 2.49 19.85
N GLY A 14 19.73 2.25 18.86
CA GLY A 14 20.72 1.15 18.88
C GLY A 14 20.30 -0.10 18.12
N LEU A 15 19.07 -0.22 17.65
CA LEU A 15 18.62 -1.30 16.76
C LEU A 15 18.63 -0.83 15.31
N ARG A 16 19.43 -1.49 14.47
CA ARG A 16 19.43 -1.24 13.02
C ARG A 16 18.33 -2.04 12.34
N ALA A 17 17.27 -1.32 11.90
CA ALA A 17 16.12 -1.92 11.24
C ALA A 17 16.31 -2.09 9.73
N LEU A 18 17.09 -1.19 9.09
CA LEU A 18 17.47 -1.28 7.67
C LEU A 18 18.94 -0.94 7.50
N THR A 19 19.61 -1.64 6.60
CA THR A 19 21.03 -1.48 6.30
C THR A 19 21.23 -1.34 4.80
N SER A 20 21.49 -0.12 4.33
CA SER A 20 21.82 0.20 2.93
C SER A 20 20.88 -0.46 1.91
N VAL A 21 19.57 -0.38 2.15
CA VAL A 21 18.57 -0.98 1.27
C VAL A 21 18.40 -0.12 0.03
N SER A 22 18.55 -0.74 -1.14
CA SER A 22 18.32 -0.10 -2.44
C SER A 22 17.32 -0.90 -3.27
N MET A 23 16.30 -0.23 -3.82
CA MET A 23 15.32 -0.81 -4.74
C MET A 23 14.67 0.26 -5.61
N SER A 24 13.97 -0.16 -6.66
CA SER A 24 13.22 0.75 -7.54
C SER A 24 11.88 0.16 -7.95
N VAL A 25 10.95 1.04 -8.28
CA VAL A 25 9.64 0.68 -8.84
C VAL A 25 9.44 1.44 -10.15
N ASP A 26 9.17 0.72 -11.21
CA ASP A 26 8.90 1.29 -12.52
C ASP A 26 7.44 1.78 -12.64
N ALA A 27 7.21 2.71 -13.58
CA ALA A 27 5.86 3.22 -13.84
C ALA A 27 4.92 2.10 -14.29
N GLY A 28 3.72 2.05 -13.70
CA GLY A 28 2.70 1.05 -14.00
C GLY A 28 3.03 -0.37 -13.52
N ALA A 29 4.15 -0.56 -12.81
CA ALA A 29 4.53 -1.86 -12.28
C ALA A 29 3.92 -2.13 -10.90
N LEU A 30 3.67 -3.40 -10.63
CA LEU A 30 3.41 -3.96 -9.30
C LEU A 30 4.71 -4.58 -8.77
N ALA A 31 5.43 -3.84 -7.93
CA ALA A 31 6.64 -4.31 -7.29
C ALA A 31 6.33 -4.88 -5.90
N ALA A 32 6.76 -6.11 -5.65
CA ALA A 32 6.60 -6.76 -4.35
C ALA A 32 7.84 -6.58 -3.47
N LEU A 33 7.61 -6.28 -2.21
CA LEU A 33 8.62 -6.28 -1.15
C LEU A 33 8.28 -7.40 -0.18
N VAL A 34 9.09 -8.44 -0.17
CA VAL A 34 8.86 -9.66 0.60
C VAL A 34 9.99 -9.94 1.59
N GLY A 35 9.78 -10.91 2.46
CA GLY A 35 10.77 -11.32 3.44
C GLY A 35 10.11 -11.82 4.71
N PRO A 36 10.85 -12.52 5.58
CA PRO A 36 10.33 -13.02 6.85
C PRO A 36 9.82 -11.90 7.78
N ASN A 37 9.07 -12.26 8.82
CA ASN A 37 8.63 -11.31 9.85
C ASN A 37 9.86 -10.68 10.54
N GLY A 38 9.84 -9.36 10.71
CA GLY A 38 10.98 -8.62 11.26
C GLY A 38 12.12 -8.36 10.26
N ALA A 39 11.94 -8.64 8.96
CA ALA A 39 12.95 -8.36 7.93
C ALA A 39 13.10 -6.85 7.59
N GLY A 40 12.25 -5.97 8.11
CA GLY A 40 12.33 -4.53 7.86
C GLY A 40 11.36 -4.00 6.78
N LYS A 41 10.48 -4.84 6.22
CA LYS A 41 9.53 -4.47 5.15
C LYS A 41 8.67 -3.26 5.51
N THR A 42 7.96 -3.32 6.62
CA THR A 42 7.10 -2.23 7.12
C THR A 42 7.93 -0.99 7.47
N CYS A 43 9.18 -1.16 7.95
CA CYS A 43 10.09 -0.04 8.20
C CYS A 43 10.42 0.70 6.89
N LEU A 44 10.74 -0.01 5.82
CA LEU A 44 11.00 0.60 4.51
C LEU A 44 9.76 1.30 3.97
N LEU A 45 8.59 0.64 4.07
CA LEU A 45 7.32 1.23 3.65
C LEU A 45 6.99 2.50 4.47
N ASN A 46 7.31 2.52 5.77
CA ASN A 46 7.17 3.67 6.64
C ASN A 46 8.11 4.83 6.24
N CYS A 47 9.33 4.53 5.78
CA CYS A 47 10.24 5.55 5.25
C CYS A 47 9.67 6.17 3.95
N VAL A 48 9.14 5.37 3.04
CA VAL A 48 8.51 5.84 1.81
C VAL A 48 7.25 6.65 2.11
N GLY A 49 6.45 6.21 3.09
CA GLY A 49 5.19 6.86 3.50
C GLY A 49 5.37 8.09 4.41
N GLY A 50 6.60 8.43 4.83
CA GLY A 50 6.88 9.60 5.67
C GLY A 50 6.50 9.46 7.14
N PHE A 51 6.40 8.22 7.63
CA PHE A 51 6.22 7.91 9.05
C PHE A 51 7.56 7.82 9.79
N TYR A 52 8.62 7.39 9.07
CA TYR A 52 9.99 7.37 9.58
C TYR A 52 10.91 8.16 8.65
N ALA A 53 11.82 8.92 9.24
CA ALA A 53 12.93 9.54 8.52
C ALA A 53 14.10 8.55 8.52
N PRO A 54 14.63 8.14 7.37
CA PRO A 54 15.81 7.29 7.34
C PRO A 54 17.02 7.98 7.96
N THR A 55 17.89 7.22 8.63
CA THR A 55 19.13 7.74 9.23
C THR A 55 20.11 8.17 8.14
N SER A 56 20.13 7.45 7.02
CA SER A 56 20.94 7.80 5.83
C SER A 56 20.30 7.22 4.57
N GLY A 57 20.83 7.61 3.41
CA GLY A 57 20.32 7.19 2.10
C GLY A 57 19.31 8.18 1.53
N ARG A 58 18.73 7.83 0.39
CA ARG A 58 17.85 8.72 -0.36
C ARG A 58 16.62 7.98 -0.88
N ILE A 59 15.48 8.64 -0.84
CA ILE A 59 14.22 8.16 -1.44
C ILE A 59 13.74 9.24 -2.42
N VAL A 60 13.62 8.87 -3.69
CA VAL A 60 13.21 9.78 -4.77
C VAL A 60 11.92 9.27 -5.39
N PHE A 61 10.91 10.12 -5.47
CA PHE A 61 9.66 9.87 -6.17
C PHE A 61 9.52 10.84 -7.35
N GLY A 62 9.51 10.30 -8.57
CA GLY A 62 9.72 11.11 -9.78
C GLY A 62 11.08 11.82 -9.71
N ASP A 63 11.05 13.16 -9.73
CA ASP A 63 12.24 13.99 -9.61
C ASP A 63 12.42 14.59 -8.19
N THR A 64 11.54 14.24 -7.25
CA THR A 64 11.50 14.85 -5.91
C THR A 64 12.09 13.90 -4.87
N ALA A 65 13.04 14.39 -4.10
CA ALA A 65 13.53 13.72 -2.90
C ALA A 65 12.48 13.83 -1.79
N ILE A 66 12.01 12.68 -1.29
CA ILE A 66 10.90 12.62 -0.34
C ILE A 66 11.30 12.14 1.06
N GLN A 67 12.54 11.66 1.24
CA GLN A 67 13.02 11.20 2.55
C GLN A 67 12.89 12.33 3.60
N GLY A 68 12.34 11.99 4.75
CA GLY A 68 12.14 12.94 5.85
C GLY A 68 10.97 13.91 5.66
N LEU A 69 10.25 13.87 4.54
CA LEU A 69 8.99 14.60 4.40
C LEU A 69 7.91 13.96 5.27
N PRO A 70 7.07 14.74 5.96
CA PRO A 70 5.95 14.20 6.72
C PRO A 70 4.87 13.60 5.80
N ALA A 71 4.12 12.62 6.30
CA ALA A 71 3.15 11.83 5.53
C ALA A 71 2.13 12.67 4.72
N HIS A 72 1.67 13.80 5.27
CA HIS A 72 0.73 14.68 4.54
C HIS A 72 1.37 15.33 3.29
N ARG A 73 2.68 15.62 3.30
CA ARG A 73 3.40 16.12 2.13
C ARG A 73 3.64 15.01 1.13
N ILE A 74 3.99 13.81 1.60
CA ILE A 74 4.12 12.62 0.74
C ILE A 74 2.80 12.33 0.05
N ALA A 75 1.68 12.34 0.77
CA ALA A 75 0.35 12.27 0.17
C ALA A 75 0.13 13.38 -0.88
N ALA A 76 0.62 14.61 -0.63
CA ALA A 76 0.53 15.71 -1.58
C ALA A 76 1.34 15.48 -2.87
N HIS A 77 2.39 14.68 -2.85
CA HIS A 77 3.12 14.25 -4.05
C HIS A 77 2.43 13.11 -4.83
N GLY A 78 1.29 12.58 -4.35
CA GLY A 78 0.53 11.55 -5.06
C GLY A 78 0.90 10.13 -4.62
N ILE A 79 1.37 9.94 -3.40
CA ILE A 79 1.57 8.63 -2.79
C ILE A 79 0.43 8.36 -1.82
N ALA A 80 -0.36 7.30 -2.06
CA ALA A 80 -1.38 6.83 -1.12
C ALA A 80 -0.94 5.50 -0.49
N ARG A 81 -1.42 5.22 0.71
CA ARG A 81 -1.14 3.98 1.44
C ARG A 81 -2.41 3.35 1.98
N THR A 82 -2.50 2.03 1.87
CA THR A 82 -3.39 1.21 2.70
C THR A 82 -2.60 0.71 3.91
N PHE A 83 -3.27 0.53 5.04
CA PHE A 83 -2.65 0.01 6.26
C PHE A 83 -3.00 -1.47 6.43
N GLN A 84 -2.11 -2.22 7.09
CA GLN A 84 -2.30 -3.63 7.41
C GLN A 84 -3.61 -3.88 8.17
N PHE A 85 -3.89 -3.05 9.18
CA PHE A 85 -5.19 -3.02 9.85
C PHE A 85 -6.18 -2.15 9.07
N VAL A 86 -7.42 -2.61 9.01
CA VAL A 86 -8.49 -1.88 8.30
C VAL A 86 -8.88 -0.64 9.10
N GLU A 87 -8.19 0.48 8.84
CA GLU A 87 -8.46 1.78 9.47
C GLU A 87 -9.62 2.50 8.77
N LEU A 88 -10.79 1.88 8.76
CA LEU A 88 -12.02 2.49 8.25
C LEU A 88 -12.87 3.05 9.40
N PHE A 89 -13.61 4.10 9.11
CA PHE A 89 -14.60 4.63 10.05
C PHE A 89 -15.81 3.70 10.09
N ARG A 90 -15.85 2.84 11.08
CA ARG A 90 -16.82 1.74 11.22
C ARG A 90 -18.27 2.18 11.25
N GLY A 91 -18.55 3.39 11.76
CA GLY A 91 -19.87 4.01 11.81
C GLY A 91 -20.28 4.76 10.52
N MET A 92 -19.44 4.75 9.49
CA MET A 92 -19.71 5.35 8.19
C MET A 92 -20.04 4.30 7.14
N THR A 93 -20.75 4.72 6.08
CA THR A 93 -21.02 3.85 4.93
C THR A 93 -19.77 3.61 4.10
N VAL A 94 -19.83 2.64 3.18
CA VAL A 94 -18.77 2.40 2.17
C VAL A 94 -18.52 3.68 1.38
N LEU A 95 -19.57 4.30 0.87
CA LEU A 95 -19.48 5.53 0.07
C LEU A 95 -18.78 6.66 0.85
N ASP A 96 -19.17 6.87 2.11
CA ASP A 96 -18.60 7.93 2.94
C ASP A 96 -17.12 7.66 3.28
N ASN A 97 -16.77 6.40 3.55
CA ASN A 97 -15.36 6.02 3.78
C ASN A 97 -14.49 6.29 2.55
N ILE A 98 -14.95 5.96 1.35
CA ILE A 98 -14.20 6.24 0.12
C ILE A 98 -14.16 7.75 -0.14
N LEU A 99 -15.25 8.49 0.15
CA LEU A 99 -15.32 9.94 -0.01
C LEU A 99 -14.28 10.68 0.85
N LEU A 100 -13.93 10.14 2.03
CA LEU A 100 -12.84 10.70 2.85
C LEU A 100 -11.50 10.77 2.09
N GLY A 101 -11.23 9.83 1.18
CA GLY A 101 -10.04 9.89 0.31
C GLY A 101 -10.02 11.14 -0.59
N ARG A 102 -11.17 11.74 -0.88
CA ARG A 102 -11.29 12.99 -1.66
C ARG A 102 -10.95 14.25 -0.88
N HIS A 103 -10.81 14.17 0.45
CA HIS A 103 -10.58 15.35 1.29
C HIS A 103 -9.41 16.22 0.80
N ARG A 104 -8.36 15.62 0.30
CA ARG A 104 -7.20 16.30 -0.29
C ARG A 104 -7.56 17.21 -1.48
N HIS A 105 -8.58 16.85 -2.25
CA HIS A 105 -9.02 17.57 -3.45
C HIS A 105 -10.11 18.61 -3.14
N MET A 106 -10.66 18.61 -1.94
CA MET A 106 -11.67 19.59 -1.51
C MET A 106 -10.99 20.92 -1.17
N ARG A 107 -11.36 21.96 -1.88
CA ARG A 107 -10.85 23.33 -1.69
C ARG A 107 -11.81 24.23 -0.92
N ALA A 108 -13.06 23.82 -0.78
CA ALA A 108 -14.05 24.57 -0.03
C ALA A 108 -13.68 24.56 1.46
N GLY A 109 -13.24 25.71 1.99
CA GLY A 109 -12.94 25.88 3.41
C GLY A 109 -14.19 25.70 4.27
N VAL A 110 -13.99 25.50 5.60
CA VAL A 110 -15.05 25.24 6.59
C VAL A 110 -16.16 26.32 6.54
N LEU A 111 -15.83 27.57 6.22
CA LEU A 111 -16.80 28.66 6.08
C LEU A 111 -17.67 28.56 4.81
N ALA A 112 -17.16 27.96 3.73
CA ALA A 112 -17.92 27.76 2.49
C ALA A 112 -18.76 26.47 2.55
N GLY A 113 -18.41 25.48 3.38
CA GLY A 113 -19.18 24.27 3.63
C GLY A 113 -20.48 24.52 4.41
N GLY A 114 -20.53 25.60 5.21
CA GLY A 114 -21.75 26.01 5.96
C GLY A 114 -22.82 26.69 5.10
N VAL A 115 -22.46 27.18 3.90
CA VAL A 115 -23.40 27.80 2.95
C VAL A 115 -23.46 26.93 1.71
N PHE A 116 -24.39 25.97 1.67
CA PHE A 116 -24.63 24.98 0.61
C PHE A 116 -25.01 25.60 -0.76
N TRP A 117 -24.33 26.70 -1.19
CA TRP A 117 -24.71 27.40 -2.43
C TRP A 117 -23.52 27.53 -3.41
N GLY A 118 -23.78 27.26 -4.68
CA GLY A 118 -22.91 27.57 -5.81
C GLY A 118 -21.70 26.62 -5.97
N ARG A 119 -20.50 27.07 -5.67
CA ARG A 119 -19.23 26.36 -5.88
C ARG A 119 -19.08 25.09 -5.04
N SER A 120 -19.47 25.14 -3.78
CA SER A 120 -19.39 24.00 -2.84
C SER A 120 -20.23 22.81 -3.30
N ARG A 121 -21.46 23.07 -3.80
CA ARG A 121 -22.35 22.00 -4.31
C ARG A 121 -21.80 21.34 -5.59
N ARG A 122 -21.19 22.12 -6.48
CA ARG A 122 -20.59 21.58 -7.72
C ARG A 122 -19.36 20.73 -7.39
N GLU A 123 -18.52 21.19 -6.46
CA GLU A 123 -17.34 20.47 -6.01
C GLU A 123 -17.73 19.14 -5.35
N GLU A 124 -18.70 19.14 -4.43
CA GLU A 124 -19.22 17.93 -3.79
C GLU A 124 -19.80 16.95 -4.80
N THR A 125 -20.61 17.43 -5.78
CA THR A 125 -21.17 16.57 -6.83
C THR A 125 -20.07 15.94 -7.67
N THR A 126 -19.00 16.66 -7.98
CA THR A 126 -17.85 16.15 -8.74
C THR A 126 -17.11 15.07 -7.95
N HIS A 127 -16.83 15.31 -6.66
CA HIS A 127 -16.16 14.33 -5.82
C HIS A 127 -17.00 13.08 -5.61
N ARG A 128 -18.31 13.26 -5.40
CA ARG A 128 -19.26 12.15 -5.24
C ARG A 128 -19.32 11.28 -6.50
N ARG A 129 -19.33 11.90 -7.68
CA ARG A 129 -19.29 11.17 -8.97
C ARG A 129 -18.01 10.33 -9.09
N ARG A 130 -16.84 10.90 -8.74
CA ARG A 130 -15.56 10.17 -8.76
C ARG A 130 -15.55 8.99 -7.79
N VAL A 131 -16.20 9.13 -6.64
CA VAL A 131 -16.33 8.04 -5.67
C VAL A 131 -17.28 6.96 -6.20
N GLU A 132 -18.37 7.31 -6.86
CA GLU A 132 -19.27 6.32 -7.48
C GLU A 132 -18.57 5.54 -8.60
N GLU A 133 -17.70 6.18 -9.41
CA GLU A 133 -16.85 5.52 -10.40
C GLU A 133 -15.91 4.48 -9.74
N ILE A 134 -15.34 4.79 -8.55
CA ILE A 134 -14.51 3.85 -7.78
C ILE A 134 -15.35 2.72 -7.18
N VAL A 135 -16.53 3.02 -6.66
CA VAL A 135 -17.48 2.03 -6.13
C VAL A 135 -17.86 1.03 -7.22
N GLU A 136 -18.17 1.49 -8.42
CA GLU A 136 -18.47 0.65 -9.59
C GLU A 136 -17.24 -0.17 -10.00
N PHE A 137 -16.07 0.46 -10.10
CA PHE A 137 -14.82 -0.20 -10.45
C PHE A 137 -14.46 -1.35 -9.49
N LEU A 138 -14.74 -1.18 -8.20
CA LEU A 138 -14.47 -2.17 -7.14
C LEU A 138 -15.68 -3.10 -6.86
N GLU A 139 -16.74 -3.01 -7.66
CA GLU A 139 -17.96 -3.84 -7.53
C GLU A 139 -18.62 -3.73 -6.14
N LEU A 140 -18.60 -2.53 -5.57
CA LEU A 140 -19.15 -2.24 -4.23
C LEU A 140 -20.56 -1.62 -4.27
N GLU A 141 -21.25 -1.58 -5.43
CA GLU A 141 -22.52 -0.90 -5.62
C GLU A 141 -23.61 -1.39 -4.66
N ARG A 142 -23.64 -2.69 -4.40
CA ARG A 142 -24.61 -3.30 -3.48
C ARG A 142 -24.39 -2.87 -2.04
N ALA A 143 -23.11 -2.78 -1.64
CA ALA A 143 -22.69 -2.43 -0.29
C ALA A 143 -22.54 -0.93 -0.05
N ARG A 144 -22.64 -0.08 -1.07
CA ARG A 144 -22.27 1.35 -1.01
C ARG A 144 -22.91 2.15 0.13
N LYS A 145 -24.13 1.78 0.55
CA LYS A 145 -24.89 2.42 1.64
C LYS A 145 -24.82 1.65 2.95
N GLU A 146 -24.18 0.48 2.97
CA GLU A 146 -24.02 -0.30 4.18
C GLU A 146 -22.92 0.29 5.07
N LEU A 147 -23.09 0.12 6.37
CA LEU A 147 -22.04 0.48 7.33
C LEU A 147 -20.86 -0.47 7.15
N VAL A 148 -19.65 0.06 7.12
CA VAL A 148 -18.44 -0.77 6.95
C VAL A 148 -18.31 -1.84 8.03
N ALA A 149 -18.80 -1.56 9.25
CA ALA A 149 -18.76 -2.52 10.36
C ALA A 149 -19.55 -3.81 10.09
N SER A 150 -20.56 -3.79 9.22
CA SER A 150 -21.40 -4.96 8.89
C SER A 150 -20.85 -5.83 7.76
N LEU A 151 -19.79 -5.37 7.07
CA LEU A 151 -19.25 -6.05 5.90
C LEU A 151 -18.27 -7.17 6.28
N PRO A 152 -18.15 -8.22 5.44
CA PRO A 152 -17.07 -9.19 5.55
C PRO A 152 -15.69 -8.51 5.51
N PHE A 153 -14.71 -9.13 6.18
CA PHE A 153 -13.37 -8.53 6.32
C PHE A 153 -12.69 -8.27 4.97
N GLY A 154 -12.77 -9.19 4.02
CA GLY A 154 -12.25 -9.00 2.67
C GLY A 154 -12.84 -7.79 1.96
N VAL A 155 -14.16 -7.58 2.09
CA VAL A 155 -14.84 -6.40 1.51
C VAL A 155 -14.36 -5.11 2.16
N GLN A 156 -14.16 -5.10 3.49
CA GLN A 156 -13.60 -3.94 4.18
C GLN A 156 -12.19 -3.58 3.64
N LYS A 157 -11.35 -4.57 3.34
CA LYS A 157 -10.03 -4.35 2.71
C LYS A 157 -10.16 -3.71 1.33
N ILE A 158 -11.13 -4.15 0.51
CA ILE A 158 -11.41 -3.52 -0.80
C ILE A 158 -11.89 -2.07 -0.64
N VAL A 159 -12.72 -1.78 0.37
CA VAL A 159 -13.12 -0.40 0.69
C VAL A 159 -11.90 0.46 1.07
N ALA A 160 -10.94 -0.08 1.83
CA ALA A 160 -9.71 0.63 2.18
C ALA A 160 -8.86 0.95 0.93
N ILE A 161 -8.77 0.02 -0.03
CA ILE A 161 -8.14 0.27 -1.34
C ILE A 161 -8.92 1.36 -2.09
N GLY A 162 -10.24 1.30 -2.12
CA GLY A 162 -11.10 2.32 -2.74
C GLY A 162 -10.86 3.71 -2.17
N ARG A 163 -10.71 3.83 -0.84
CA ARG A 163 -10.37 5.09 -0.18
C ARG A 163 -8.99 5.62 -0.61
N ALA A 164 -8.01 4.73 -0.77
CA ALA A 164 -6.68 5.11 -1.26
C ALA A 164 -6.73 5.53 -2.74
N LEU A 165 -7.48 4.83 -3.59
CA LEU A 165 -7.68 5.20 -5.00
C LEU A 165 -8.40 6.54 -5.15
N ALA A 166 -9.32 6.87 -4.22
CA ALA A 166 -10.02 8.16 -4.22
C ALA A 166 -9.08 9.35 -4.03
N MET A 167 -7.87 9.15 -3.53
CA MET A 167 -6.82 10.18 -3.49
C MET A 167 -6.20 10.46 -4.86
N GLU A 168 -6.54 9.69 -5.91
CA GLU A 168 -5.94 9.75 -7.26
C GLU A 168 -4.41 9.70 -7.19
N PRO A 169 -3.84 8.66 -6.58
CA PRO A 169 -2.40 8.57 -6.40
C PRO A 169 -1.69 8.20 -7.71
N SER A 170 -0.38 8.54 -7.78
CA SER A 170 0.52 8.02 -8.81
C SER A 170 1.29 6.79 -8.35
N LEU A 171 1.35 6.57 -7.02
CA LEU A 171 1.92 5.39 -6.37
C LEU A 171 1.02 4.94 -5.23
N LEU A 172 0.63 3.67 -5.24
CA LEU A 172 -0.14 3.04 -4.19
C LEU A 172 0.76 2.11 -3.37
N LEU A 173 0.88 2.37 -2.07
CA LEU A 173 1.57 1.52 -1.12
C LEU A 173 0.56 0.57 -0.47
N LEU A 174 0.79 -0.73 -0.62
CA LEU A 174 -0.07 -1.79 -0.09
C LEU A 174 0.70 -2.55 1.01
N ASP A 175 0.16 -2.56 2.22
CA ASP A 175 0.79 -3.20 3.39
C ASP A 175 0.01 -4.44 3.78
N GLU A 176 0.49 -5.62 3.37
CA GLU A 176 -0.09 -6.95 3.63
C GLU A 176 -1.62 -7.01 3.41
N PRO A 177 -2.14 -6.61 2.24
CA PRO A 177 -3.58 -6.54 2.02
C PRO A 177 -4.26 -7.91 2.08
N SER A 178 -3.57 -9.01 1.79
CA SER A 178 -4.12 -10.36 1.79
C SER A 178 -4.23 -10.99 3.19
N THR A 179 -3.57 -10.38 4.19
CA THR A 179 -3.54 -10.94 5.57
C THR A 179 -4.94 -11.03 6.16
N GLY A 180 -5.28 -12.21 6.69
CA GLY A 180 -6.57 -12.51 7.29
C GLY A 180 -7.69 -12.85 6.31
N MET A 181 -7.40 -12.91 5.00
CA MET A 181 -8.34 -13.30 3.95
C MET A 181 -8.33 -14.82 3.73
N ASN A 182 -9.51 -15.39 3.44
CA ASN A 182 -9.63 -16.73 2.93
C ASN A 182 -9.20 -16.80 1.43
N ARG A 183 -9.19 -18.00 0.85
CA ARG A 183 -8.72 -18.20 -0.53
C ARG A 183 -9.54 -17.41 -1.56
N GLU A 184 -10.86 -17.47 -1.47
CA GLU A 184 -11.77 -16.76 -2.39
C GLU A 184 -11.57 -15.23 -2.31
N GLU A 185 -11.44 -14.70 -1.09
CA GLU A 185 -11.14 -13.27 -0.87
C GLU A 185 -9.79 -12.86 -1.45
N LYS A 186 -8.75 -13.73 -1.36
CA LYS A 186 -7.44 -13.47 -1.96
C LYS A 186 -7.49 -13.48 -3.49
N GLU A 187 -8.21 -14.43 -4.10
CA GLU A 187 -8.42 -14.49 -5.54
C GLU A 187 -9.15 -13.22 -6.04
N ASN A 188 -10.12 -12.75 -5.28
CA ASN A 188 -10.83 -11.52 -5.57
C ASN A 188 -9.94 -10.27 -5.44
N LEU A 189 -9.13 -10.20 -4.38
CA LEU A 189 -8.12 -9.15 -4.21
C LEU A 189 -7.13 -9.13 -5.38
N ALA A 190 -6.60 -10.29 -5.78
CA ALA A 190 -5.70 -10.46 -6.91
C ALA A 190 -6.30 -9.88 -8.20
N ARG A 191 -7.55 -10.21 -8.47
CA ARG A 191 -8.30 -9.69 -9.62
C ARG A 191 -8.38 -8.16 -9.59
N PHE A 192 -8.70 -7.56 -8.44
CA PHE A 192 -8.74 -6.10 -8.33
C PHE A 192 -7.36 -5.46 -8.48
N LEU A 193 -6.30 -6.04 -7.92
CA LEU A 193 -4.94 -5.51 -8.08
C LEU A 193 -4.50 -5.52 -9.55
N LEU A 194 -4.80 -6.60 -10.30
CA LEU A 194 -4.55 -6.66 -11.75
C LEU A 194 -5.36 -5.62 -12.52
N ARG A 195 -6.63 -5.43 -12.18
CA ARG A 195 -7.47 -4.39 -12.79
C ARG A 195 -6.93 -2.99 -12.50
N ILE A 196 -6.55 -2.71 -11.26
CA ILE A 196 -5.93 -1.42 -10.87
C ILE A 196 -4.64 -1.19 -11.66
N LYS A 197 -3.82 -2.22 -11.83
CA LYS A 197 -2.60 -2.16 -12.63
C LYS A 197 -2.87 -1.87 -14.10
N HIS A 198 -3.74 -2.66 -14.73
CA HIS A 198 -3.90 -2.65 -16.20
C HIS A 198 -4.89 -1.60 -16.69
N GLU A 199 -6.02 -1.41 -15.99
CA GLU A 199 -7.07 -0.48 -16.44
C GLU A 199 -6.75 0.96 -15.98
N LEU A 200 -6.12 1.16 -14.81
CA LEU A 200 -5.75 2.47 -14.29
C LEU A 200 -4.28 2.83 -14.51
N GLY A 201 -3.45 1.91 -15.00
CA GLY A 201 -2.00 2.13 -15.17
C GLY A 201 -1.27 2.44 -13.87
N MET A 202 -1.81 1.97 -12.72
CA MET A 202 -1.34 2.33 -11.39
C MET A 202 0.00 1.69 -11.07
N THR A 203 0.94 2.50 -10.57
CA THR A 203 2.18 1.99 -9.97
C THR A 203 1.90 1.56 -8.54
N MET A 204 2.37 0.36 -8.14
CA MET A 204 2.14 -0.19 -6.82
C MET A 204 3.43 -0.72 -6.19
N LEU A 205 3.65 -0.41 -4.91
CA LEU A 205 4.62 -1.10 -4.07
C LEU A 205 3.84 -1.90 -3.03
N TRP A 206 4.02 -3.20 -3.05
CA TRP A 206 3.23 -4.16 -2.31
C TRP A 206 4.09 -4.97 -1.33
N VAL A 207 3.84 -4.83 -0.04
CA VAL A 207 4.43 -5.69 0.99
C VAL A 207 3.53 -6.91 1.15
N GLU A 208 4.12 -8.10 1.04
CA GLU A 208 3.40 -9.37 1.12
C GLU A 208 4.27 -10.49 1.70
N HIS A 209 3.61 -11.55 2.16
CA HIS A 209 4.26 -12.77 2.64
C HIS A 209 3.72 -14.04 1.95
N ASP A 210 2.65 -13.92 1.17
CA ASP A 210 2.09 -14.99 0.34
C ASP A 210 2.85 -15.08 -0.98
N MET A 211 3.78 -16.06 -1.06
CA MET A 211 4.68 -16.21 -2.21
C MET A 211 3.98 -16.67 -3.48
N GLU A 212 2.88 -17.41 -3.35
CA GLU A 212 2.06 -17.83 -4.50
C GLU A 212 1.44 -16.59 -5.15
N LEU A 213 0.80 -15.75 -4.34
CA LEU A 213 0.18 -14.52 -4.81
C LEU A 213 1.21 -13.54 -5.41
N VAL A 214 2.40 -13.45 -4.80
CA VAL A 214 3.50 -12.62 -5.30
C VAL A 214 4.03 -13.14 -6.63
N GLY A 215 4.18 -14.46 -6.77
CA GLY A 215 4.62 -15.09 -8.02
C GLY A 215 3.68 -14.82 -9.19
N ASP A 216 2.38 -14.82 -8.92
CA ASP A 216 1.34 -14.65 -9.94
C ASP A 216 1.13 -13.19 -10.38
N LEU A 217 1.38 -12.22 -9.50
CA LEU A 217 0.95 -10.84 -9.71
C LEU A 217 2.08 -9.84 -9.91
N ALA A 218 3.24 -10.05 -9.27
CA ALA A 218 4.31 -9.05 -9.25
C ALA A 218 5.11 -9.02 -10.56
N ASP A 219 5.50 -7.83 -11.01
CA ASP A 219 6.46 -7.66 -12.11
C ASP A 219 7.91 -7.81 -11.62
N SER A 220 8.14 -7.42 -10.38
CA SER A 220 9.46 -7.52 -9.73
C SER A 220 9.29 -7.79 -8.24
N VAL A 221 10.26 -8.50 -7.68
CA VAL A 221 10.29 -8.86 -6.26
C VAL A 221 11.62 -8.40 -5.67
N THR A 222 11.55 -7.75 -4.52
CA THR A 222 12.71 -7.45 -3.67
C THR A 222 12.54 -8.18 -2.34
N VAL A 223 13.55 -8.92 -1.93
CA VAL A 223 13.54 -9.70 -0.69
C VAL A 223 14.43 -9.04 0.35
N LEU A 224 13.84 -8.78 1.51
CA LEU A 224 14.58 -8.35 2.69
C LEU A 224 14.75 -9.50 3.68
N ASP A 225 15.91 -9.55 4.32
CA ASP A 225 16.16 -10.35 5.50
C ASP A 225 17.09 -9.56 6.45
N PHE A 226 16.75 -9.53 7.76
CA PHE A 226 17.45 -8.74 8.79
C PHE A 226 17.82 -7.31 8.34
N GLY A 227 16.89 -6.61 7.70
CA GLY A 227 17.08 -5.23 7.25
C GLY A 227 17.95 -5.07 6.02
N GLN A 228 18.35 -6.14 5.35
CA GLN A 228 19.19 -6.12 4.15
C GLN A 228 18.47 -6.72 2.95
N ARG A 229 18.76 -6.21 1.75
CA ARG A 229 18.29 -6.81 0.51
C ARG A 229 19.13 -8.03 0.17
N ILE A 230 18.53 -9.22 0.17
CA ILE A 230 19.21 -10.48 -0.18
C ILE A 230 19.00 -10.89 -1.63
N ALA A 231 17.89 -10.49 -2.26
CA ALA A 231 17.61 -10.75 -3.68
C ALA A 231 16.73 -9.66 -4.28
N SER A 232 16.79 -9.47 -5.60
CA SER A 232 15.86 -8.63 -6.35
C SER A 232 15.83 -9.05 -7.81
N GLY A 233 14.65 -9.05 -8.46
CA GLY A 233 14.49 -9.42 -9.87
C GLY A 233 13.08 -9.90 -10.21
N PRO A 234 12.90 -10.57 -11.35
CA PRO A 234 11.64 -11.20 -11.71
C PRO A 234 11.22 -12.26 -10.69
N PRO A 235 9.91 -12.46 -10.43
CA PRO A 235 9.41 -13.41 -9.43
C PRO A 235 10.00 -14.81 -9.56
N ASP A 236 9.99 -15.39 -10.76
CA ASP A 236 10.49 -16.74 -11.03
C ASP A 236 11.97 -16.94 -10.66
N ALA A 237 12.79 -15.92 -10.87
CA ALA A 237 14.21 -15.98 -10.54
C ALA A 237 14.43 -15.84 -9.02
N VAL A 238 13.70 -14.91 -8.38
CA VAL A 238 13.85 -14.60 -6.96
C VAL A 238 13.29 -15.73 -6.08
N LEU A 239 12.16 -16.31 -6.44
CA LEU A 239 11.52 -17.38 -5.67
C LEU A 239 12.31 -18.71 -5.71
N ARG A 240 13.21 -18.88 -6.70
CA ARG A 240 14.13 -20.03 -6.82
C ARG A 240 15.53 -19.74 -6.24
N ASP A 241 15.80 -18.50 -5.80
CA ASP A 241 17.10 -18.16 -5.21
C ASP A 241 17.28 -18.90 -3.87
N ARG A 242 18.38 -19.65 -3.77
CA ARG A 242 18.70 -20.44 -2.57
C ARG A 242 18.75 -19.60 -1.29
N ARG A 243 19.27 -18.39 -1.35
CA ARG A 243 19.31 -17.46 -0.20
C ARG A 243 17.92 -17.09 0.28
N VAL A 244 16.97 -16.91 -0.65
CA VAL A 244 15.57 -16.63 -0.34
C VAL A 244 14.93 -17.83 0.32
N ILE A 245 15.09 -19.03 -0.26
CA ILE A 245 14.56 -20.27 0.31
C ILE A 245 15.11 -20.52 1.72
N GLU A 246 16.41 -20.35 1.94
CA GLU A 246 17.06 -20.52 3.24
C GLU A 246 16.54 -19.51 4.29
N ALA A 247 16.32 -18.24 3.91
CA ALA A 247 15.76 -17.21 4.80
C ALA A 247 14.35 -17.54 5.30
N TYR A 248 13.53 -18.22 4.48
CA TYR A 248 12.20 -18.66 4.88
C TYR A 248 12.22 -19.98 5.65
N LEU A 249 12.97 -20.99 5.21
CA LEU A 249 13.04 -22.31 5.84
C LEU A 249 13.79 -22.26 7.18
N GLY A 250 14.87 -21.50 7.28
CA GLY A 250 15.66 -21.35 8.52
C GLY A 250 14.83 -20.82 9.69
N ARG A 251 13.84 -19.97 9.43
CA ARG A 251 12.94 -19.47 10.46
C ARG A 251 11.76 -20.38 10.79
N ALA A 252 11.33 -21.22 9.86
CA ALA A 252 10.33 -22.26 10.13
C ALA A 252 10.91 -23.28 11.14
N ALA A 253 12.14 -23.73 10.92
CA ALA A 253 12.83 -24.63 11.85
C ALA A 253 13.09 -24.02 13.24
N SER A 254 13.37 -22.71 13.31
CA SER A 254 13.58 -22.01 14.60
C SER A 254 12.30 -21.78 15.40
N ARG A 255 11.13 -21.74 14.74
CA ARG A 255 9.82 -21.65 15.42
C ARG A 255 9.37 -22.99 16.02
N GLU A 256 9.73 -24.11 15.39
CA GLU A 256 9.42 -25.45 15.93
C GLU A 256 10.31 -25.83 17.13
N GLN A 257 11.50 -25.21 17.25
CA GLN A 257 12.43 -25.46 18.36
C GLN A 257 12.29 -24.49 19.54
N GLY A 258 11.47 -23.44 19.44
CA GLY A 258 11.31 -22.37 20.43
C GLY A 258 10.05 -22.46 21.28
N VAL A 259 9.43 -23.63 21.39
CA VAL A 259 8.36 -23.88 22.34
C VAL A 259 8.91 -24.74 23.49
N GLU A 260 9.55 -24.09 24.44
CA GLU A 260 9.55 -24.44 25.87
C GLU A 260 9.47 -23.16 26.70
#